data_c6079563c3eb46912d3a9460fc0de28d
#
_entry.id   c6079563c3eb46912d3a9460fc0de28d
#
_cell.length_a   1.000
_cell.length_b   1.000
_cell.length_c   1.000
_cell.angle_alpha   90.00
_cell.angle_beta   90.00
_cell.angle_gamma   90.00
#
_symmetry.space_group_name_H-M   'P 1'
#
loop_
_entity.id
_entity.type
_entity.pdbx_description
1 polymer ?
#
loop_
_entity_poly.entity_id
_entity_poly.type
_entity_poly.pdbx_seq_one_letter_code
_entity_poly.pdbx_strand_id
1 'polypeptide(L)'
;MATTMKYGEYVATIEYDDEANLFHGEIANLRDVVTFQGRSAAELKKAFRDSVTDYLEFCAKRGEEPDRPVSGKFVVRVTPEIHTRVALAAVREGVSMNQWVARVLERATETD
;
A
#
# COMPACT_ATOMS: atom_id res chain seq x y z
N MET A 1 4.66 6.44 14.07
CA MET A 1 4.82 5.19 13.30
C MET A 1 3.47 4.66 12.88
N ALA A 2 3.30 4.36 11.61
CA ALA A 2 2.06 3.74 11.14
C ALA A 2 2.06 2.27 11.53
N THR A 3 0.96 1.81 12.12
CA THR A 3 0.76 0.40 12.40
C THR A 3 0.10 -0.24 11.19
N THR A 4 0.66 -1.34 10.72
CA THR A 4 0.14 -2.04 9.55
C THR A 4 -0.14 -3.50 9.86
N MET A 5 -1.02 -4.08 9.06
CA MET A 5 -1.39 -5.49 9.14
C MET A 5 -1.42 -6.04 7.72
N LYS A 6 -0.95 -7.26 7.53
CA LYS A 6 -0.88 -7.89 6.20
C LYS A 6 -1.72 -9.15 6.15
N TYR A 7 -2.34 -9.37 4.99
CA TYR A 7 -3.00 -10.60 4.65
C TYR A 7 -2.83 -10.85 3.15
N GLY A 8 -1.97 -11.82 2.80
CA GLY A 8 -1.58 -12.05 1.41
C GLY A 8 -0.91 -10.82 0.83
N GLU A 9 -1.43 -10.32 -0.28
CA GLU A 9 -0.95 -9.11 -0.94
C GLU A 9 -1.53 -7.83 -0.35
N TYR A 10 -2.49 -7.95 0.55
CA TYR A 10 -3.22 -6.80 1.09
C TYR A 10 -2.55 -6.28 2.35
N VAL A 11 -2.46 -4.95 2.42
CA VAL A 11 -1.89 -4.24 3.57
C VAL A 11 -2.93 -3.27 4.08
N ALA A 12 -3.16 -3.28 5.37
CA ALA A 12 -4.07 -2.34 6.00
C ALA A 12 -3.33 -1.44 6.98
N THR A 13 -3.78 -0.20 7.08
CA THR A 13 -3.33 0.72 8.12
C THR A 13 -4.30 0.64 9.28
N ILE A 14 -3.76 0.67 10.49
CA ILE A 14 -4.55 0.48 11.70
C ILE A 14 -4.44 1.72 12.60
N GLU A 15 -5.58 2.18 13.10
CA GLU A 15 -5.65 3.26 14.07
C GLU A 15 -6.50 2.81 15.26
N TYR A 16 -6.10 3.24 16.46
CA TYR A 16 -6.87 2.99 17.66
C TYR A 16 -7.74 4.19 17.98
N ASP A 17 -9.03 3.95 18.20
CA ASP A 17 -9.99 4.96 18.61
C ASP A 17 -10.24 4.77 20.11
N ASP A 18 -9.67 5.65 20.90
CA ASP A 18 -9.76 5.59 22.37
C ASP A 18 -11.18 5.84 22.87
N GLU A 19 -11.93 6.71 22.22
CA GLU A 19 -13.31 7.01 22.62
C GLU A 19 -14.25 5.82 22.40
N ALA A 20 -14.13 5.17 21.24
CA ALA A 20 -14.95 4.02 20.90
C ALA A 20 -14.39 2.71 21.45
N ASN A 21 -13.16 2.72 21.93
CA ASN A 21 -12.42 1.54 22.38
C ASN A 21 -12.35 0.46 21.30
N LEU A 22 -12.02 0.91 20.09
CA LEU A 22 -11.96 0.06 18.89
C LEU A 22 -10.70 0.36 18.10
N PHE A 23 -10.23 -0.66 17.39
CA PHE A 23 -9.24 -0.49 16.34
C PHE A 23 -9.98 -0.36 15.01
N HIS A 24 -9.57 0.59 14.20
CA HIS A 24 -10.06 0.77 12.83
C HIS A 24 -8.96 0.43 11.85
N GLY A 25 -9.30 -0.34 10.83
CA GLY A 25 -8.39 -0.67 9.76
C GLY A 25 -8.93 -0.21 8.42
N GLU A 26 -8.04 0.15 7.51
CA GLU A 26 -8.38 0.48 6.14
C GLU A 26 -7.39 -0.21 5.22
N ILE A 27 -7.89 -0.90 4.21
CA ILE A 27 -7.03 -1.57 3.23
C ILE A 27 -6.45 -0.51 2.30
N ALA A 28 -5.11 -0.47 2.24
CA ALA A 28 -4.40 0.54 1.47
C ALA A 28 -4.43 0.27 -0.04
N ASN A 29 -4.36 1.34 -0.82
CA ASN A 29 -4.17 1.30 -2.28
C ASN A 29 -5.26 0.60 -3.08
N LEU A 30 -6.48 0.57 -2.58
CA LEU A 30 -7.63 0.13 -3.36
C LEU A 30 -8.42 1.34 -3.84
N ARG A 31 -9.08 1.22 -5.00
CA ARG A 31 -9.97 2.27 -5.51
C ARG A 31 -11.17 2.45 -4.60
N ASP A 32 -11.69 1.33 -4.12
CA ASP A 32 -12.81 1.33 -3.19
C ASP A 32 -12.28 1.45 -1.77
N VAL A 33 -12.99 2.16 -0.94
CA VAL A 33 -12.65 2.25 0.48
C VAL A 33 -13.17 1.01 1.18
N VAL A 34 -12.25 0.20 1.70
CA VAL A 34 -12.60 -1.01 2.46
C VAL A 34 -12.07 -0.85 3.88
N THR A 35 -12.98 -0.79 4.83
CA THR A 35 -12.65 -0.61 6.24
C THR A 35 -13.14 -1.79 7.05
N PHE A 36 -12.53 -1.98 8.20
CA PHE A 36 -12.91 -3.01 9.14
C PHE A 36 -12.57 -2.55 10.56
N GLN A 37 -13.11 -3.22 11.56
CA GLN A 37 -12.85 -2.85 12.94
C GLN A 37 -12.86 -4.06 13.85
N GLY A 38 -12.27 -3.93 15.02
CA GLY A 38 -12.25 -4.96 16.04
C GLY A 38 -11.81 -4.40 17.38
N ARG A 39 -12.17 -5.08 18.47
CA ARG A 39 -11.84 -4.66 19.83
C ARG A 39 -10.55 -5.27 20.34
N SER A 40 -10.02 -6.25 19.62
CA SER A 40 -8.77 -6.92 19.93
C SER A 40 -7.98 -7.19 18.66
N ALA A 41 -6.72 -7.53 18.80
CA ALA A 41 -5.89 -7.88 17.66
C ALA A 41 -6.47 -9.09 16.92
N ALA A 42 -6.97 -10.09 17.63
CA ALA A 42 -7.56 -11.28 17.05
C ALA A 42 -8.83 -10.96 16.26
N GLU A 43 -9.73 -10.16 16.82
CA GLU A 43 -10.93 -9.71 16.13
C GLU A 43 -10.59 -8.88 14.90
N LEU A 44 -9.59 -8.01 15.01
CA LEU A 44 -9.17 -7.15 13.92
C LEU A 44 -8.62 -7.96 12.76
N LYS A 45 -7.79 -8.98 13.03
CA LYS A 45 -7.25 -9.88 12.01
C LYS A 45 -8.35 -10.64 11.29
N LYS A 46 -9.32 -11.13 12.04
CA LYS A 46 -10.48 -11.83 11.46
C LYS A 46 -11.29 -10.89 10.59
N ALA A 47 -11.57 -9.69 11.09
CA ALA A 47 -12.32 -8.68 10.34
C ALA A 47 -11.59 -8.29 9.04
N PHE A 48 -10.27 -8.19 9.09
CA PHE A 48 -9.46 -7.91 7.92
C PHE A 48 -9.61 -9.03 6.86
N ARG A 49 -9.44 -10.27 7.27
CA ARG A 49 -9.59 -11.42 6.36
C ARG A 49 -10.98 -11.49 5.75
N ASP A 50 -12.01 -11.28 6.57
CA ASP A 50 -13.40 -11.29 6.12
C ASP A 50 -13.65 -10.16 5.12
N SER A 51 -13.09 -8.97 5.37
CA SER A 51 -13.22 -7.84 4.46
C SER A 51 -12.54 -8.09 3.11
N VAL A 52 -11.36 -8.72 3.11
CA VAL A 52 -10.67 -9.10 1.88
C VAL A 52 -11.50 -10.12 1.10
N THR A 53 -12.01 -11.14 1.79
CA THR A 53 -12.86 -12.17 1.17
C THR A 53 -14.10 -11.56 0.54
N ASP A 54 -14.77 -10.67 1.27
CA ASP A 54 -15.98 -9.98 0.78
C ASP A 54 -15.65 -9.11 -0.44
N TYR A 55 -14.53 -8.41 -0.43
CA TYR A 55 -14.09 -7.61 -1.55
C TYR A 55 -13.85 -8.46 -2.79
N LEU A 56 -13.16 -9.59 -2.64
CA LEU A 56 -12.89 -10.50 -3.75
C LEU A 56 -14.17 -11.11 -4.32
N GLU A 57 -15.11 -11.48 -3.46
CA GLU A 57 -16.41 -11.99 -3.89
C GLU A 57 -17.20 -10.93 -4.64
N PHE A 58 -17.18 -9.70 -4.15
CA PHE A 58 -17.84 -8.56 -4.77
C PHE A 58 -17.29 -8.33 -6.19
N CYS A 59 -15.97 -8.34 -6.35
CA CYS A 59 -15.34 -8.18 -7.67
C CYS A 59 -15.72 -9.33 -8.61
N ALA A 60 -15.72 -10.56 -8.10
CA ALA A 60 -16.09 -11.74 -8.89
C ALA A 60 -17.53 -11.66 -9.40
N LYS A 61 -18.46 -11.22 -8.55
CA LYS A 61 -19.88 -11.07 -8.92
C LYS A 61 -20.08 -10.02 -10.00
N ARG A 62 -19.25 -8.98 -10.01
CA ARG A 62 -19.33 -7.91 -11.00
C ARG A 62 -18.52 -8.21 -12.27
N GLY A 63 -17.80 -9.32 -12.30
CA GLY A 63 -16.93 -9.66 -13.41
C GLY A 63 -15.72 -8.73 -13.53
N GLU A 64 -15.34 -8.08 -12.45
CA GLU A 64 -14.20 -7.17 -12.40
C GLU A 64 -13.02 -7.86 -11.75
N GLU A 65 -11.81 -7.53 -12.20
CA GLU A 65 -10.61 -7.99 -11.52
C GLU A 65 -10.39 -7.14 -10.26
N PRO A 66 -10.01 -7.77 -9.13
CA PRO A 66 -9.71 -7.00 -7.93
C PRO A 66 -8.46 -6.15 -8.12
N ASP A 67 -8.44 -4.98 -7.49
CA ASP A 67 -7.26 -4.14 -7.46
C ASP A 67 -6.16 -4.84 -6.68
N ARG A 68 -4.93 -4.67 -7.15
CA ARG A 68 -3.75 -5.12 -6.42
C ARG A 68 -3.23 -3.93 -5.61
N PRO A 69 -3.18 -4.04 -4.29
CA PRO A 69 -2.71 -2.91 -3.47
C PRO A 69 -1.25 -2.58 -3.72
N VAL A 70 -0.46 -3.56 -4.16
CA VAL A 70 0.97 -3.37 -4.41
C VAL A 70 1.30 -3.95 -5.79
N SER A 71 1.12 -3.16 -6.83
CA SER A 71 1.31 -3.62 -8.22
C SER A 71 2.75 -3.51 -8.72
N GLY A 72 3.60 -2.81 -8.01
CA GLY A 72 4.94 -2.46 -8.47
C GLY A 72 4.98 -1.18 -9.29
N LYS A 73 3.84 -0.51 -9.44
CA LYS A 73 3.77 0.77 -10.16
C LYS A 73 3.17 1.84 -9.28
N PHE A 74 3.79 3.00 -9.25
CA PHE A 74 3.24 4.18 -8.59
C PHE A 74 3.85 5.43 -9.20
N VAL A 75 3.14 6.54 -9.07
CA VAL A 75 3.56 7.82 -9.61
C VAL A 75 4.02 8.72 -8.46
N VAL A 76 5.19 9.31 -8.62
CA VAL A 76 5.73 10.27 -7.66
C VAL A 76 5.89 11.61 -8.37
N ARG A 77 5.40 12.66 -7.75
CA ARG A 77 5.58 14.03 -8.23
C ARG A 77 6.70 14.68 -7.46
N VAL A 78 7.67 15.22 -8.18
CA VAL A 78 8.81 15.92 -7.60
C VAL A 78 8.92 17.29 -8.25
N THR A 79 9.77 18.13 -7.70
CA THR A 79 10.04 19.44 -8.33
C THR A 79 10.77 19.24 -9.65
N PRO A 80 10.65 20.19 -10.60
CA PRO A 80 11.42 20.12 -11.84
C PRO A 80 12.93 20.00 -11.62
N GLU A 81 13.44 20.61 -10.56
CA GLU A 81 14.86 20.53 -10.22
C GLU A 81 15.27 19.11 -9.86
N ILE A 82 14.48 18.41 -9.06
CA ILE A 82 14.74 17.02 -8.69
C ILE A 82 14.61 16.12 -9.91
N HIS A 83 13.60 16.36 -10.74
CA HIS A 83 13.41 15.61 -11.98
C HIS A 83 14.66 15.69 -12.86
N THR A 84 15.20 16.92 -13.03
CA THR A 84 16.41 17.12 -13.80
C THR A 84 17.61 16.38 -13.21
N ARG A 85 17.78 16.43 -11.90
CA ARG A 85 18.86 15.73 -11.21
C ARG A 85 18.78 14.21 -11.39
N VAL A 86 17.58 13.68 -11.31
CA VAL A 86 17.33 12.24 -11.51
C VAL A 86 17.67 11.84 -12.95
N ALA A 87 17.23 12.62 -13.93
CA ALA A 87 17.52 12.37 -15.34
C ALA A 87 19.02 12.37 -15.61
N LEU A 88 19.75 13.36 -15.07
CA LEU A 88 21.20 13.45 -15.24
C LEU A 88 21.94 12.28 -14.56
N ALA A 89 21.51 11.90 -13.37
CA ALA A 89 22.09 10.77 -12.65
C ALA A 89 21.93 9.47 -13.42
N ALA A 90 20.77 9.25 -14.00
CA ALA A 90 20.50 8.06 -14.82
C ALA A 90 21.39 8.02 -16.06
N VAL A 91 21.56 9.14 -16.74
CA VAL A 91 22.44 9.26 -17.90
C VAL A 91 23.89 8.93 -17.52
N ARG A 92 24.37 9.46 -16.40
CA ARG A 92 25.75 9.20 -15.93
C ARG A 92 25.99 7.73 -15.67
N GLU A 93 25.00 7.02 -15.17
CA GLU A 93 25.12 5.59 -14.86
C GLU A 93 24.75 4.69 -16.05
N GLY A 94 24.31 5.27 -17.15
CA GLY A 94 23.96 4.51 -18.36
C GLY A 94 22.70 3.66 -18.20
N VAL A 95 21.76 4.07 -17.35
CA VAL A 95 20.50 3.35 -17.12
C VAL A 95 19.32 4.28 -17.40
N SER A 96 18.14 3.71 -17.49
CA SER A 96 16.92 4.52 -17.61
C SER A 96 16.64 5.24 -16.29
N MET A 97 15.88 6.32 -16.36
CA MET A 97 15.46 7.06 -15.17
C MET A 97 14.68 6.14 -14.23
N ASN A 98 13.82 5.30 -14.79
CA ASN A 98 13.04 4.34 -14.02
C ASN A 98 13.94 3.34 -13.27
N GLN A 99 14.96 2.82 -13.94
CA GLN A 99 15.92 1.90 -13.33
C GLN A 99 16.71 2.57 -12.21
N TRP A 100 17.13 3.80 -12.45
CA TRP A 100 17.88 4.56 -11.44
C TRP A 100 17.06 4.80 -10.18
N VAL A 101 15.81 5.26 -10.37
CA VAL A 101 14.88 5.51 -9.25
C VAL A 101 14.59 4.22 -8.48
N ALA A 102 14.36 3.12 -9.20
CA ALA A 102 14.10 1.82 -8.56
C ALA A 102 15.27 1.40 -7.68
N ARG A 103 16.50 1.58 -8.12
CA ARG A 103 17.71 1.26 -7.33
C ARG A 103 17.79 2.12 -6.06
N VAL A 104 17.52 3.42 -6.20
CA VAL A 104 17.59 4.33 -5.05
C VAL A 104 16.54 3.94 -4.01
N LEU A 105 15.32 3.65 -4.45
CA LEU A 105 14.25 3.23 -3.55
C LEU A 105 14.57 1.91 -2.86
N GLU A 106 15.15 0.97 -3.59
CA GLU A 106 15.58 -0.31 -3.04
C GLU A 106 16.61 -0.10 -1.92
N ARG A 107 17.64 0.70 -2.17
CA ARG A 107 18.65 1.02 -1.15
C ARG A 107 18.06 1.72 0.06
N ALA A 108 17.17 2.69 -0.18
CA ALA A 108 16.55 3.46 0.89
C ALA A 108 15.66 2.60 1.79
N THR A 109 15.15 1.50 1.29
CA THR A 109 14.21 0.63 2.01
C THR A 109 14.85 -0.68 2.52
N GLU A 110 16.13 -0.92 2.25
CA GLU A 110 16.84 -2.12 2.71
C GLU A 110 17.15 -2.12 4.21
N THR A 111 17.15 -0.96 4.81
CA THR A 111 17.47 -0.85 6.23
C THR A 111 16.24 -1.10 7.08
N ASP A 112 16.35 -1.98 8.01
CA ASP A 112 15.29 -2.30 8.96
C ASP A 112 15.42 -1.51 10.24
#